data_3ec56ec2676e54d1013df65d7acf5fe3
#
_entry.id   3ec56ec2676e54d1013df65d7acf5fe3
#
_cell.length_a   1.000
_cell.length_b   1.000
_cell.length_c   1.000
_cell.angle_alpha   90.00
_cell.angle_beta   90.00
_cell.angle_gamma   90.00
#
_symmetry.space_group_name_H-M   'P 1'
#
loop_
_entity.id
_entity.type
_entity.pdbx_description
1 polymer ?
#
loop_
_entity_poly.entity_id
_entity_poly.type
_entity_poly.pdbx_seq_one_letter_code
_entity_poly.pdbx_strand_id
1 'polypeptide(L)'
;MRDRSGRLAAVAAAAATISLSVLVSTATPAAAAGESHPFPTHVTYKTGVMPSATPAARDAAVKKQYDSWKKAYLRAACGGYLVYATDDAPNKGTVSEAQGYGMNIVPLMAGYDTNARAEFDGLWKVVQDHRDSKGMMQWEIDGKSCKYADSGTPDSATDGDLDVGYGLILADKQWGGYTAAAKDWLARFYAADVAPDGHLKCEDDGPNTDTRPSDFMLDHLRAFAAYDTAHDWNKVITRTEAVISEFTAAYSPTANLLSDFVVNANTTSPKPAPANYQENQPDNIVGYNSVRVPWHMGTDALVYGSPVALGVAKKESASYKAKAGGDPAKIYPHTKLDGTPTNTGDQSEVANDPVGVAAMAAGDQAWTDSLWNYLATNPFEDTYYGETVKMLVYLVMAGDYWTPAS
;
A
#
# COMPACT_ATOMS: atom_id res chain seq x y z
N MET A 1 -50.53 75.89 -59.15
CA MET A 1 -50.98 76.70 -58.04
C MET A 1 -50.46 76.19 -56.75
N ARG A 2 -49.64 77.02 -56.04
CA ARG A 2 -49.19 76.94 -54.59
C ARG A 2 -48.52 75.71 -54.15
N ASP A 3 -47.21 75.66 -54.12
CA ASP A 3 -46.24 76.14 -53.11
C ASP A 3 -46.65 75.91 -51.63
N ARG A 4 -45.85 75.15 -50.95
CA ARG A 4 -45.38 75.41 -49.59
C ARG A 4 -44.31 74.44 -49.16
N SER A 5 -43.09 74.96 -49.02
CA SER A 5 -41.92 74.55 -48.29
C SER A 5 -42.22 74.03 -46.88
N GLY A 6 -41.58 72.94 -46.47
CA GLY A 6 -41.57 72.43 -45.10
C GLY A 6 -40.23 71.83 -44.79
N ARG A 7 -39.52 72.40 -43.86
CA ARG A 7 -38.14 72.23 -43.41
C ARG A 7 -37.79 70.79 -42.99
N LEU A 8 -36.68 70.29 -43.47
CA LEU A 8 -35.95 69.12 -42.97
C LEU A 8 -35.36 69.48 -41.60
N ALA A 9 -35.78 68.73 -40.57
CA ALA A 9 -35.04 68.66 -39.28
C ALA A 9 -34.11 67.40 -39.30
N ALA A 10 -32.84 67.67 -39.28
CA ALA A 10 -31.84 66.60 -39.15
C ALA A 10 -31.82 66.13 -37.72
N VAL A 11 -32.16 64.88 -37.49
CA VAL A 11 -31.93 64.18 -36.21
C VAL A 11 -30.59 63.50 -36.33
N ALA A 12 -29.60 63.97 -35.58
CA ALA A 12 -28.28 63.29 -35.41
C ALA A 12 -28.47 62.11 -34.44
N ALA A 13 -28.36 60.88 -34.94
CA ALA A 13 -28.29 59.71 -34.11
C ALA A 13 -26.83 59.52 -33.67
N ALA A 14 -26.57 59.72 -32.38
CA ALA A 14 -25.28 59.37 -31.76
C ALA A 14 -25.25 57.84 -31.53
N ALA A 15 -24.43 57.13 -32.30
CA ALA A 15 -24.14 55.73 -32.09
C ALA A 15 -23.11 55.62 -30.93
N ALA A 16 -23.56 55.20 -29.75
CA ALA A 16 -22.69 54.83 -28.65
C ALA A 16 -22.17 53.41 -28.91
N THR A 17 -20.92 53.28 -29.31
CA THR A 17 -20.21 52.01 -29.37
C THR A 17 -19.80 51.58 -27.95
N ILE A 18 -20.51 50.61 -27.37
CA ILE A 18 -20.11 49.96 -26.14
C ILE A 18 -19.02 48.91 -26.50
N SER A 19 -17.78 49.25 -26.25
CA SER A 19 -16.65 48.30 -26.33
C SER A 19 -16.70 47.36 -25.14
N LEU A 20 -17.16 46.14 -25.34
CA LEU A 20 -17.12 45.08 -24.36
C LEU A 20 -15.67 44.53 -24.30
N SER A 21 -14.85 45.04 -23.38
CA SER A 21 -13.55 44.48 -23.09
C SER A 21 -13.73 43.14 -22.35
N VAL A 22 -13.61 42.03 -23.08
CA VAL A 22 -13.49 40.72 -22.48
C VAL A 22 -12.11 40.65 -21.80
N LEU A 23 -12.11 40.81 -20.49
CA LEU A 23 -10.92 40.46 -19.65
C LEU A 23 -10.77 38.95 -19.73
N VAL A 24 -9.94 38.46 -20.64
CA VAL A 24 -9.41 37.10 -20.61
C VAL A 24 -8.46 37.07 -19.43
N SER A 25 -8.95 36.60 -18.28
CA SER A 25 -8.12 36.26 -17.15
C SER A 25 -7.30 35.04 -17.57
N THR A 26 -6.06 35.26 -18.02
CA THR A 26 -5.06 34.20 -18.11
C THR A 26 -4.72 33.81 -16.68
N ALA A 27 -5.41 32.80 -16.14
CA ALA A 27 -4.93 32.13 -14.96
C ALA A 27 -3.53 31.58 -15.31
N THR A 28 -2.50 32.22 -14.81
CA THR A 28 -1.16 31.63 -14.74
C THR A 28 -1.33 30.28 -14.04
N PRO A 29 -0.90 29.16 -14.66
CA PRO A 29 -0.86 27.91 -13.93
C PRO A 29 -0.06 28.18 -12.65
N ALA A 30 -0.65 27.88 -11.48
CA ALA A 30 0.07 27.89 -10.24
C ALA A 30 1.33 27.05 -10.48
N ALA A 31 2.50 27.63 -10.19
CA ALA A 31 3.72 26.86 -10.18
C ALA A 31 3.43 25.60 -9.35
N ALA A 32 3.72 24.42 -9.90
CA ALA A 32 3.55 23.19 -9.16
C ALA A 32 4.29 23.37 -7.83
N ALA A 33 3.56 23.31 -6.71
CA ALA A 33 4.18 23.30 -5.40
C ALA A 33 5.15 22.12 -5.42
N GLY A 34 6.40 22.34 -5.00
CA GLY A 34 7.38 21.26 -4.87
C GLY A 34 6.85 20.18 -3.92
N GLU A 35 7.51 19.04 -3.89
CA GLU A 35 7.19 17.94 -3.01
C GLU A 35 7.22 18.39 -1.55
N SER A 36 6.17 18.03 -0.77
CA SER A 36 6.09 18.37 0.66
C SER A 36 7.03 17.52 1.51
N HIS A 37 7.27 16.27 1.06
CA HIS A 37 8.13 15.28 1.70
C HIS A 37 9.11 14.67 0.69
N PRO A 38 10.09 15.45 0.18
CA PRO A 38 11.02 14.96 -0.84
C PRO A 38 11.94 13.87 -0.27
N PHE A 39 12.14 12.78 -1.04
CA PHE A 39 13.12 11.75 -0.72
C PHE A 39 14.56 12.33 -0.81
N PRO A 40 15.48 12.00 0.14
CA PRO A 40 15.27 11.16 1.33
C PRO A 40 14.69 11.97 2.50
N THR A 41 13.79 11.34 3.27
CA THR A 41 13.08 12.03 4.36
C THR A 41 13.74 11.85 5.73
N HIS A 42 14.45 10.75 5.95
CA HIS A 42 15.14 10.41 7.21
C HIS A 42 14.27 10.60 8.45
N VAL A 43 13.09 10.00 8.44
CA VAL A 43 12.16 10.08 9.58
C VAL A 43 12.74 9.42 10.82
N THR A 44 12.37 9.94 11.99
CA THR A 44 12.69 9.33 13.28
C THR A 44 11.50 8.52 13.75
N TYR A 45 11.66 7.22 13.86
CA TYR A 45 10.61 6.34 14.39
C TYR A 45 10.47 6.47 15.91
N LYS A 46 9.26 6.16 16.42
CA LYS A 46 8.97 6.23 17.86
C LYS A 46 9.69 5.17 18.68
N THR A 47 9.96 4.03 18.07
CA THR A 47 10.58 2.88 18.74
C THR A 47 11.58 2.20 17.82
N GLY A 48 12.31 1.21 18.34
CA GLY A 48 13.19 0.35 17.56
C GLY A 48 14.58 0.91 17.33
N VAL A 49 15.30 0.28 16.41
CA VAL A 49 16.68 0.65 16.01
C VAL A 49 16.76 0.74 14.49
N MET A 50 17.67 1.59 14.00
CA MET A 50 17.98 1.68 12.58
C MET A 50 19.15 0.75 12.23
N PRO A 51 19.26 0.23 10.98
CA PRO A 51 20.48 -0.42 10.52
C PRO A 51 21.69 0.48 10.73
N SER A 52 22.83 -0.11 11.13
CA SER A 52 24.09 0.62 11.41
C SER A 52 24.73 1.24 10.15
N ALA A 53 24.27 0.87 8.95
CA ALA A 53 24.66 1.50 7.71
C ALA A 53 24.41 3.03 7.77
N THR A 54 25.34 3.82 7.21
CA THR A 54 25.16 5.27 7.21
C THR A 54 23.90 5.70 6.45
N PRO A 55 23.26 6.83 6.79
CA PRO A 55 22.10 7.32 6.04
C PRO A 55 22.36 7.37 4.52
N ALA A 56 23.50 7.91 4.10
CA ALA A 56 23.85 7.96 2.68
C ALA A 56 23.97 6.56 2.01
N ALA A 57 24.44 5.54 2.76
CA ALA A 57 24.48 4.18 2.24
C ALA A 57 23.09 3.56 2.12
N ARG A 58 22.21 3.85 3.09
CA ARG A 58 20.80 3.42 3.05
C ARG A 58 20.07 4.08 1.87
N ASP A 59 20.21 5.40 1.70
CA ASP A 59 19.61 6.14 0.57
C ASP A 59 20.09 5.58 -0.79
N ALA A 60 21.38 5.27 -0.89
CA ALA A 60 21.94 4.69 -2.12
C ALA A 60 21.34 3.31 -2.45
N ALA A 61 21.09 2.48 -1.42
CA ALA A 61 20.44 1.18 -1.58
C ALA A 61 18.99 1.34 -2.04
N VAL A 62 18.22 2.24 -1.40
CA VAL A 62 16.84 2.56 -1.80
C VAL A 62 16.78 3.05 -3.24
N LYS A 63 17.62 4.01 -3.63
CA LYS A 63 17.67 4.51 -5.03
C LYS A 63 17.97 3.41 -6.03
N LYS A 64 18.96 2.57 -5.75
CA LYS A 64 19.32 1.44 -6.63
C LYS A 64 18.15 0.48 -6.81
N GLN A 65 17.47 0.13 -5.72
CA GLN A 65 16.30 -0.75 -5.73
C GLN A 65 15.16 -0.11 -6.52
N TYR A 66 14.86 1.16 -6.25
CA TYR A 66 13.81 1.90 -6.95
C TYR A 66 14.05 1.97 -8.46
N ASP A 67 15.26 2.31 -8.89
CA ASP A 67 15.59 2.39 -10.32
C ASP A 67 15.41 1.04 -11.03
N SER A 68 15.81 -0.07 -10.37
CA SER A 68 15.64 -1.42 -10.88
C SER A 68 14.17 -1.82 -10.94
N TRP A 69 13.43 -1.64 -9.84
CA TRP A 69 12.01 -1.91 -9.71
C TRP A 69 11.20 -1.11 -10.74
N LYS A 70 11.41 0.20 -10.82
CA LYS A 70 10.71 1.08 -11.76
C LYS A 70 10.95 0.64 -13.20
N LYS A 71 12.20 0.34 -13.53
CA LYS A 71 12.56 -0.16 -14.88
C LYS A 71 11.90 -1.50 -15.21
N ALA A 72 11.79 -2.41 -14.23
CA ALA A 72 11.23 -3.73 -14.44
C ALA A 72 9.69 -3.70 -14.50
N TYR A 73 9.03 -3.00 -13.57
CA TYR A 73 7.61 -3.19 -13.32
C TYR A 73 6.73 -1.99 -13.63
N LEU A 74 7.18 -0.73 -13.47
CA LEU A 74 6.33 0.43 -13.74
C LEU A 74 6.27 0.74 -15.23
N ARG A 75 5.07 0.66 -15.82
CA ARG A 75 4.87 0.78 -17.28
C ARG A 75 3.65 1.62 -17.64
N ALA A 76 3.79 2.42 -18.68
CA ALA A 76 2.65 3.05 -19.34
C ALA A 76 1.85 1.98 -20.10
N ALA A 77 0.65 1.68 -19.63
CA ALA A 77 -0.27 0.72 -20.21
C ALA A 77 -1.71 1.00 -19.78
N CYS A 78 -2.70 0.41 -20.43
CA CYS A 78 -4.13 0.52 -20.10
C CYS A 78 -4.62 1.96 -19.89
N GLY A 79 -4.08 2.91 -20.63
CA GLY A 79 -4.47 4.31 -20.57
C GLY A 79 -3.92 5.12 -19.37
N GLY A 80 -3.03 4.52 -18.58
CA GLY A 80 -2.33 5.11 -17.45
C GLY A 80 -0.99 4.44 -17.21
N TYR A 81 -0.72 4.06 -15.96
CA TYR A 81 0.44 3.28 -15.56
C TYR A 81 0.01 2.01 -14.83
N LEU A 82 0.71 0.90 -15.09
CA LEU A 82 0.59 -0.35 -14.35
C LEU A 82 1.88 -0.65 -13.60
N VAL A 83 1.76 -1.31 -12.46
CA VAL A 83 2.83 -2.13 -11.90
C VAL A 83 2.62 -3.56 -12.38
N TYR A 84 3.54 -4.08 -13.19
CA TYR A 84 3.43 -5.44 -13.72
C TYR A 84 3.55 -6.49 -12.63
N ALA A 85 2.49 -7.24 -12.42
CA ALA A 85 2.49 -8.47 -11.64
C ALA A 85 2.81 -9.65 -12.57
N THR A 86 4.08 -9.81 -12.91
CA THR A 86 4.53 -10.67 -14.01
C THR A 86 4.16 -12.13 -13.86
N ASP A 87 4.02 -12.60 -12.63
CA ASP A 87 3.74 -13.99 -12.30
C ASP A 87 2.27 -14.20 -11.90
N ASP A 88 1.56 -13.12 -11.51
CA ASP A 88 0.21 -13.18 -10.95
C ASP A 88 -0.88 -12.72 -11.93
N ALA A 89 -0.53 -11.93 -12.95
CA ALA A 89 -1.50 -11.44 -13.93
C ALA A 89 -1.13 -11.78 -15.37
N PRO A 90 -2.12 -12.15 -16.22
CA PRO A 90 -1.84 -12.56 -17.60
C PRO A 90 -1.37 -11.40 -18.48
N ASN A 91 -0.57 -11.72 -19.46
CA ASN A 91 -0.08 -10.78 -20.49
C ASN A 91 0.64 -9.55 -19.93
N LYS A 92 1.37 -9.70 -18.82
CA LYS A 92 2.02 -8.59 -18.10
C LYS A 92 0.99 -7.55 -17.63
N GLY A 93 -0.06 -8.04 -17.04
CA GLY A 93 -1.10 -7.25 -16.40
C GLY A 93 -0.71 -6.79 -15.01
N THR A 94 -1.70 -6.51 -14.21
CA THR A 94 -1.53 -6.08 -12.82
C THR A 94 -2.58 -6.72 -11.93
N VAL A 95 -2.22 -6.88 -10.66
CA VAL A 95 -3.18 -7.13 -9.58
C VAL A 95 -3.38 -5.88 -8.73
N SER A 96 -4.48 -5.79 -7.99
CA SER A 96 -4.76 -4.61 -7.15
C SER A 96 -3.68 -4.36 -6.10
N GLU A 97 -3.09 -5.43 -5.53
CA GLU A 97 -1.91 -5.37 -4.66
C GLU A 97 -0.75 -4.62 -5.33
N ALA A 98 -0.40 -5.00 -6.56
CA ALA A 98 0.69 -4.38 -7.30
C ALA A 98 0.45 -2.90 -7.57
N GLN A 99 -0.79 -2.56 -7.92
CA GLN A 99 -1.20 -1.19 -8.16
C GLN A 99 -1.12 -0.35 -6.88
N GLY A 100 -1.61 -0.90 -5.77
CA GLY A 100 -1.53 -0.30 -4.44
C GLY A 100 -0.09 -0.07 -3.99
N TYR A 101 0.77 -1.07 -4.11
CA TYR A 101 2.21 -0.94 -3.82
C TYR A 101 2.87 0.18 -4.63
N GLY A 102 2.57 0.26 -5.94
CA GLY A 102 3.07 1.34 -6.78
C GLY A 102 2.59 2.71 -6.31
N MET A 103 1.32 2.81 -5.91
CA MET A 103 0.74 4.04 -5.37
C MET A 103 1.34 4.45 -4.00
N ASN A 104 1.95 3.53 -3.27
CA ASN A 104 2.70 3.83 -2.05
C ASN A 104 4.16 4.18 -2.33
N ILE A 105 4.84 3.41 -3.19
CA ILE A 105 6.26 3.62 -3.51
C ILE A 105 6.49 4.98 -4.18
N VAL A 106 5.67 5.33 -5.18
CA VAL A 106 5.90 6.52 -6.02
C VAL A 106 5.86 7.82 -5.22
N PRO A 107 4.87 8.10 -4.33
CA PRO A 107 4.88 9.29 -3.49
C PRO A 107 6.05 9.35 -2.51
N LEU A 108 6.51 8.19 -1.99
CA LEU A 108 7.64 8.12 -1.07
C LEU A 108 8.99 8.40 -1.77
N MET A 109 9.06 8.21 -3.09
CA MET A 109 10.25 8.48 -3.91
C MET A 109 10.22 9.85 -4.60
N ALA A 110 9.17 10.65 -4.37
CA ALA A 110 9.05 11.99 -4.92
C ALA A 110 10.23 12.89 -4.48
N GLY A 111 10.71 13.75 -5.36
CA GLY A 111 11.92 14.54 -5.14
C GLY A 111 13.18 13.86 -5.68
N TYR A 112 13.35 12.56 -5.53
CA TYR A 112 14.31 11.78 -6.32
C TYR A 112 13.77 11.52 -7.72
N ASP A 113 12.53 11.06 -7.82
CA ASP A 113 11.85 10.87 -9.09
C ASP A 113 11.05 12.11 -9.48
N THR A 114 11.50 12.78 -10.52
CA THR A 114 10.84 13.99 -11.05
C THR A 114 9.51 13.71 -11.76
N ASN A 115 9.22 12.45 -12.11
CA ASN A 115 7.99 12.02 -12.76
C ASN A 115 6.96 11.45 -11.78
N ALA A 116 7.30 11.33 -10.48
CA ALA A 116 6.51 10.64 -9.46
C ALA A 116 5.01 11.03 -9.48
N ARG A 117 4.70 12.32 -9.54
CA ARG A 117 3.32 12.78 -9.57
C ARG A 117 2.57 12.30 -10.82
N ALA A 118 3.18 12.41 -12.00
CA ALA A 118 2.54 12.00 -13.25
C ALA A 118 2.35 10.48 -13.32
N GLU A 119 3.28 9.71 -12.75
CA GLU A 119 3.18 8.27 -12.64
C GLU A 119 2.10 7.84 -11.64
N PHE A 120 2.03 8.53 -10.49
CA PHE A 120 0.93 8.33 -9.54
C PHE A 120 -0.44 8.62 -10.16
N ASP A 121 -0.58 9.74 -10.88
CA ASP A 121 -1.83 10.07 -11.59
C ASP A 121 -2.22 8.98 -12.59
N GLY A 122 -1.22 8.39 -13.27
CA GLY A 122 -1.43 7.29 -14.20
C GLY A 122 -1.83 5.98 -13.51
N LEU A 123 -1.21 5.64 -12.36
CA LEU A 123 -1.59 4.49 -11.53
C LEU A 123 -3.02 4.65 -11.02
N TRP A 124 -3.33 5.81 -10.44
CA TRP A 124 -4.68 6.12 -9.94
C TRP A 124 -5.72 6.08 -11.06
N LYS A 125 -5.38 6.56 -12.26
CA LYS A 125 -6.28 6.48 -13.42
C LYS A 125 -6.66 5.03 -13.75
N VAL A 126 -5.71 4.11 -13.72
CA VAL A 126 -5.99 2.69 -13.98
C VAL A 126 -6.90 2.12 -12.90
N VAL A 127 -6.67 2.42 -11.62
CA VAL A 127 -7.58 2.02 -10.53
C VAL A 127 -8.99 2.55 -10.78
N GLN A 128 -9.14 3.83 -11.16
CA GLN A 128 -10.45 4.43 -11.44
C GLN A 128 -11.18 3.78 -12.61
N ASP A 129 -10.44 3.44 -13.68
CA ASP A 129 -11.01 2.85 -14.90
C ASP A 129 -11.42 1.37 -14.72
N HIS A 130 -10.90 0.70 -13.67
CA HIS A 130 -11.12 -0.73 -13.42
C HIS A 130 -11.78 -1.00 -12.06
N ARG A 131 -12.71 -0.14 -11.67
CA ARG A 131 -13.52 -0.39 -10.49
C ARG A 131 -14.56 -1.47 -10.74
N ASP A 132 -14.85 -2.25 -9.72
CA ASP A 132 -15.97 -3.18 -9.68
C ASP A 132 -17.31 -2.48 -9.36
N SER A 133 -18.35 -3.27 -9.07
CA SER A 133 -19.69 -2.75 -8.78
C SER A 133 -19.82 -2.05 -7.42
N LYS A 134 -18.90 -2.29 -6.46
CA LYS A 134 -18.83 -1.64 -5.14
C LYS A 134 -17.91 -0.43 -5.14
N GLY A 135 -17.13 -0.29 -6.22
CA GLY A 135 -16.23 0.83 -6.45
C GLY A 135 -14.82 0.61 -5.95
N MET A 136 -14.46 -0.64 -5.63
CA MET A 136 -13.10 -1.09 -5.34
C MET A 136 -12.38 -1.47 -6.64
N MET A 137 -11.08 -1.67 -6.62
CA MET A 137 -10.35 -2.09 -7.81
C MET A 137 -10.56 -3.58 -8.05
N GLN A 138 -10.90 -3.96 -9.29
CA GLN A 138 -10.88 -5.36 -9.73
C GLN A 138 -9.49 -5.95 -9.46
N TRP A 139 -9.45 -7.12 -8.77
CA TRP A 139 -8.20 -7.63 -8.24
C TRP A 139 -7.17 -8.02 -9.30
N GLU A 140 -7.61 -8.41 -10.53
CA GLU A 140 -6.72 -8.84 -11.60
C GLU A 140 -7.11 -8.22 -12.95
N ILE A 141 -6.14 -7.61 -13.63
CA ILE A 141 -6.32 -6.96 -14.94
C ILE A 141 -5.33 -7.56 -15.95
N ASP A 142 -5.85 -8.07 -17.07
CA ASP A 142 -5.04 -8.54 -18.20
C ASP A 142 -4.34 -7.40 -18.90
N GLY A 143 -3.02 -7.50 -19.08
CA GLY A 143 -2.19 -6.40 -19.61
C GLY A 143 -2.35 -6.11 -21.09
N LYS A 144 -2.99 -7.02 -21.86
CA LYS A 144 -3.22 -6.84 -23.31
C LYS A 144 -4.62 -6.31 -23.59
N SER A 145 -5.63 -6.86 -22.95
CA SER A 145 -7.02 -6.46 -23.15
C SER A 145 -7.42 -5.29 -22.27
N CYS A 146 -6.69 -5.03 -21.19
CA CYS A 146 -7.03 -4.08 -20.14
C CYS A 146 -8.43 -4.34 -19.58
N LYS A 147 -8.73 -5.59 -19.28
CA LYS A 147 -10.00 -6.02 -18.70
C LYS A 147 -9.74 -6.94 -17.53
N TYR A 148 -10.77 -7.10 -16.71
CA TYR A 148 -10.76 -8.11 -15.65
C TYR A 148 -10.38 -9.47 -16.23
N ALA A 149 -9.45 -10.16 -15.57
CA ALA A 149 -8.81 -11.36 -16.11
C ALA A 149 -9.32 -12.64 -15.49
N ASP A 150 -9.80 -12.60 -14.26
CA ASP A 150 -10.35 -13.77 -13.59
C ASP A 150 -11.78 -14.12 -14.11
N SER A 151 -12.26 -15.27 -13.70
CA SER A 151 -13.59 -15.77 -14.05
C SER A 151 -14.65 -15.23 -13.07
N GLY A 152 -15.86 -14.98 -13.58
CA GLY A 152 -16.99 -14.59 -12.74
C GLY A 152 -17.28 -13.08 -12.75
N THR A 153 -17.89 -12.63 -11.66
CA THR A 153 -18.16 -11.20 -11.43
C THR A 153 -16.89 -10.53 -10.91
N PRO A 154 -16.50 -9.39 -11.45
CA PRO A 154 -15.35 -8.67 -10.90
C PRO A 154 -15.54 -8.32 -9.42
N ASP A 155 -14.53 -8.63 -8.64
CA ASP A 155 -14.39 -8.40 -7.21
C ASP A 155 -13.02 -7.76 -6.90
N SER A 156 -12.80 -7.37 -5.67
CA SER A 156 -11.55 -6.76 -5.21
C SER A 156 -10.72 -7.71 -4.33
N ALA A 157 -9.56 -7.25 -3.91
CA ALA A 157 -8.75 -7.88 -2.87
C ALA A 157 -8.36 -6.83 -1.82
N THR A 158 -8.64 -7.13 -0.55
CA THR A 158 -8.55 -6.17 0.57
C THR A 158 -7.15 -5.57 0.75
N ASP A 159 -6.06 -6.31 0.48
CA ASP A 159 -4.70 -5.77 0.54
C ASP A 159 -4.49 -4.64 -0.47
N GLY A 160 -4.86 -4.87 -1.73
CA GLY A 160 -4.78 -3.83 -2.76
C GLY A 160 -5.62 -2.61 -2.42
N ASP A 161 -6.82 -2.81 -1.87
CA ASP A 161 -7.73 -1.74 -1.51
C ASP A 161 -7.21 -0.89 -0.33
N LEU A 162 -6.56 -1.52 0.66
CA LEU A 162 -5.85 -0.84 1.75
C LEU A 162 -4.72 0.05 1.20
N ASP A 163 -3.87 -0.53 0.35
CA ASP A 163 -2.72 0.17 -0.21
C ASP A 163 -3.12 1.32 -1.14
N VAL A 164 -4.17 1.16 -1.95
CA VAL A 164 -4.72 2.26 -2.76
C VAL A 164 -5.22 3.39 -1.87
N GLY A 165 -5.94 3.09 -0.80
CA GLY A 165 -6.41 4.07 0.16
C GLY A 165 -5.27 4.84 0.82
N TYR A 166 -4.24 4.13 1.25
CA TYR A 166 -3.05 4.72 1.86
C TYR A 166 -2.26 5.57 0.85
N GLY A 167 -2.07 5.06 -0.37
CA GLY A 167 -1.41 5.78 -1.46
C GLY A 167 -2.10 7.09 -1.83
N LEU A 168 -3.44 7.13 -1.82
CA LEU A 168 -4.20 8.37 -2.05
C LEU A 168 -3.96 9.40 -0.94
N ILE A 169 -3.84 8.96 0.32
CA ILE A 169 -3.54 9.86 1.43
C ILE A 169 -2.09 10.36 1.34
N LEU A 170 -1.13 9.47 1.00
CA LEU A 170 0.25 9.87 0.73
C LEU A 170 0.32 10.94 -0.35
N ALA A 171 -0.35 10.74 -1.49
CA ALA A 171 -0.39 11.69 -2.58
C ALA A 171 -1.02 13.03 -2.19
N ASP A 172 -2.09 13.01 -1.39
CA ASP A 172 -2.73 14.23 -0.92
C ASP A 172 -1.81 15.04 0.00
N LYS A 173 -1.02 14.37 0.86
CA LYS A 173 -0.03 15.01 1.73
C LYS A 173 1.20 15.48 0.94
N GLN A 174 1.61 14.74 -0.09
CA GLN A 174 2.78 15.06 -0.90
C GLN A 174 2.54 16.23 -1.84
N TRP A 175 1.39 16.25 -2.52
CA TRP A 175 1.12 17.20 -3.62
C TRP A 175 -0.19 17.97 -3.49
N GLY A 176 -1.10 17.53 -2.59
CA GLY A 176 -2.45 18.04 -2.50
C GLY A 176 -3.34 17.64 -3.70
N GLY A 177 -4.65 17.82 -3.53
CA GLY A 177 -5.62 17.63 -4.61
C GLY A 177 -6.27 16.24 -4.67
N TYR A 178 -5.90 15.30 -3.79
CA TYR A 178 -6.46 13.94 -3.74
C TYR A 178 -7.46 13.74 -2.59
N THR A 179 -7.73 14.77 -1.79
CA THR A 179 -8.61 14.67 -0.60
C THR A 179 -9.98 14.06 -0.93
N ALA A 180 -10.62 14.49 -2.02
CA ALA A 180 -11.94 13.97 -2.41
C ALA A 180 -11.86 12.50 -2.84
N ALA A 181 -10.84 12.14 -3.59
CA ALA A 181 -10.60 10.76 -4.04
C ALA A 181 -10.31 9.82 -2.86
N ALA A 182 -9.44 10.25 -1.93
CA ALA A 182 -9.12 9.47 -0.73
C ALA A 182 -10.37 9.24 0.13
N LYS A 183 -11.19 10.27 0.38
CA LYS A 183 -12.42 10.12 1.17
C LYS A 183 -13.47 9.25 0.48
N ASP A 184 -13.66 9.37 -0.84
CA ASP A 184 -14.56 8.48 -1.59
C ASP A 184 -14.10 7.03 -1.51
N TRP A 185 -12.79 6.79 -1.67
CA TRP A 185 -12.21 5.45 -1.57
C TRP A 185 -12.40 4.85 -0.18
N LEU A 186 -12.02 5.57 0.87
CA LEU A 186 -12.15 5.10 2.25
C LEU A 186 -13.59 4.80 2.65
N ALA A 187 -14.56 5.61 2.18
CA ALA A 187 -15.97 5.35 2.45
C ALA A 187 -16.46 4.07 1.79
N ARG A 188 -16.02 3.78 0.56
CA ARG A 188 -16.36 2.55 -0.17
C ARG A 188 -15.68 1.34 0.45
N PHE A 189 -14.39 1.44 0.73
CA PHE A 189 -13.64 0.40 1.40
C PHE A 189 -14.28 0.02 2.74
N TYR A 190 -14.64 1.01 3.57
CA TYR A 190 -15.30 0.73 4.84
C TYR A 190 -16.63 -0.01 4.67
N ALA A 191 -17.39 0.31 3.62
CA ALA A 191 -18.66 -0.33 3.33
C ALA A 191 -18.52 -1.73 2.71
N ALA A 192 -17.44 -1.98 1.94
CA ALA A 192 -17.25 -3.20 1.16
C ALA A 192 -16.41 -4.25 1.92
N ASP A 193 -15.30 -3.84 2.54
CA ASP A 193 -14.27 -4.76 3.06
C ASP A 193 -14.27 -4.89 4.58
N VAL A 194 -14.99 -4.02 5.30
CA VAL A 194 -15.11 -4.12 6.76
C VAL A 194 -16.39 -4.85 7.15
N ALA A 195 -16.24 -5.98 7.84
CA ALA A 195 -17.36 -6.75 8.36
C ALA A 195 -18.09 -6.01 9.49
N PRO A 196 -19.36 -6.37 9.81
CA PRO A 196 -20.17 -5.69 10.81
C PRO A 196 -19.58 -5.62 12.21
N ASP A 197 -18.73 -6.57 12.60
CA ASP A 197 -18.01 -6.56 13.90
C ASP A 197 -16.71 -5.75 13.87
N GLY A 198 -16.24 -5.35 12.68
CA GLY A 198 -15.07 -4.52 12.46
C GLY A 198 -13.83 -5.27 11.97
N HIS A 199 -13.87 -6.60 11.77
CA HIS A 199 -12.73 -7.26 11.13
C HIS A 199 -12.67 -6.95 9.63
N LEU A 200 -11.48 -7.04 9.04
CA LEU A 200 -11.27 -6.94 7.60
C LEU A 200 -11.65 -8.28 6.95
N LYS A 201 -12.40 -8.24 5.86
CA LYS A 201 -12.65 -9.42 5.00
C LYS A 201 -11.42 -9.69 4.13
N CYS A 202 -11.39 -10.79 3.40
CA CYS A 202 -10.31 -11.07 2.44
C CYS A 202 -10.52 -10.33 1.10
N GLU A 203 -11.79 -10.06 0.78
CA GLU A 203 -12.26 -9.48 -0.48
C GLU A 203 -13.62 -8.79 -0.26
N ASP A 204 -14.01 -7.91 -1.12
CA ASP A 204 -15.19 -7.07 -0.93
C ASP A 204 -16.51 -7.85 -0.92
N ASP A 205 -16.61 -8.98 -1.63
CA ASP A 205 -17.77 -9.89 -1.63
C ASP A 205 -17.58 -11.14 -0.76
N GLY A 206 -16.44 -11.25 -0.08
CA GLY A 206 -16.09 -12.32 0.83
C GLY A 206 -17.01 -12.43 2.06
N PRO A 207 -16.99 -13.58 2.76
CA PRO A 207 -17.83 -13.83 3.92
C PRO A 207 -17.41 -12.95 5.12
N ASN A 208 -18.40 -12.59 5.95
CA ASN A 208 -18.17 -11.83 7.20
C ASN A 208 -17.63 -12.72 8.34
N THR A 209 -16.86 -13.73 8.04
CA THR A 209 -16.34 -14.70 9.03
C THR A 209 -14.83 -14.91 8.92
N ASP A 210 -14.25 -14.49 7.80
CA ASP A 210 -12.89 -14.83 7.43
C ASP A 210 -12.05 -13.58 7.21
N THR A 211 -10.74 -13.72 7.40
CA THR A 211 -9.79 -12.63 7.22
C THR A 211 -8.44 -13.18 6.80
N ARG A 212 -7.63 -12.32 6.17
CA ARG A 212 -6.27 -12.61 5.73
C ARG A 212 -5.28 -11.77 6.54
N PRO A 213 -4.44 -12.37 7.39
CA PRO A 213 -3.52 -11.63 8.26
C PRO A 213 -2.50 -10.73 7.57
N SER A 214 -2.16 -10.98 6.31
CA SER A 214 -1.34 -10.06 5.52
C SER A 214 -2.01 -8.68 5.32
N ASP A 215 -3.32 -8.60 5.49
CA ASP A 215 -4.09 -7.36 5.38
C ASP A 215 -4.16 -6.59 6.71
N PHE A 216 -3.53 -7.10 7.78
CA PHE A 216 -3.47 -6.41 9.08
C PHE A 216 -2.47 -5.25 9.05
N MET A 217 -2.65 -4.34 8.12
CA MET A 217 -1.85 -3.12 7.93
C MET A 217 -2.30 -2.06 8.95
N LEU A 218 -1.94 -2.26 10.22
CA LEU A 218 -2.38 -1.40 11.32
C LEU A 218 -1.94 0.06 11.15
N ASP A 219 -0.76 0.30 10.57
CA ASP A 219 -0.28 1.64 10.25
C ASP A 219 -1.17 2.36 9.23
N HIS A 220 -1.67 1.66 8.21
CA HIS A 220 -2.64 2.18 7.25
C HIS A 220 -3.97 2.52 7.93
N LEU A 221 -4.50 1.59 8.74
CA LEU A 221 -5.75 1.80 9.48
C LEU A 221 -5.65 3.00 10.44
N ARG A 222 -4.48 3.23 11.07
CA ARG A 222 -4.26 4.42 11.91
C ARG A 222 -4.19 5.71 11.09
N ALA A 223 -3.61 5.67 9.90
CA ALA A 223 -3.64 6.79 8.97
C ALA A 223 -5.07 7.09 8.50
N PHE A 224 -5.88 6.04 8.21
CA PHE A 224 -7.30 6.20 7.88
C PHE A 224 -8.07 6.83 9.02
N ALA A 225 -7.87 6.38 10.25
CA ALA A 225 -8.50 6.97 11.45
C ALA A 225 -8.17 8.45 11.65
N ALA A 226 -6.94 8.85 11.31
CA ALA A 226 -6.52 10.25 11.40
C ALA A 226 -7.06 11.12 10.26
N TYR A 227 -7.25 10.54 9.07
CA TYR A 227 -7.65 11.25 7.86
C TYR A 227 -9.17 11.31 7.66
N ASP A 228 -9.87 10.22 7.95
CA ASP A 228 -11.31 10.06 7.77
C ASP A 228 -12.02 9.88 9.12
N THR A 229 -12.69 10.94 9.56
CA THR A 229 -13.47 10.96 10.82
C THR A 229 -14.94 10.54 10.63
N ALA A 230 -15.35 10.22 9.40
CA ALA A 230 -16.73 9.83 9.11
C ALA A 230 -17.02 8.35 9.44
N HIS A 231 -15.99 7.51 9.50
CA HIS A 231 -16.09 6.09 9.77
C HIS A 231 -15.31 5.69 11.02
N ASP A 232 -15.75 4.63 11.69
CA ASP A 232 -15.13 4.16 12.95
C ASP A 232 -13.95 3.21 12.68
N TRP A 233 -12.86 3.76 12.18
CA TRP A 233 -11.60 3.04 11.96
C TRP A 233 -10.99 2.50 13.26
N ASN A 234 -11.26 3.12 14.41
CA ASN A 234 -10.81 2.61 15.70
C ASN A 234 -11.46 1.27 16.05
N LYS A 235 -12.70 1.04 15.61
CA LYS A 235 -13.35 -0.27 15.73
C LYS A 235 -12.60 -1.33 14.89
N VAL A 236 -12.18 -0.97 13.67
CA VAL A 236 -11.42 -1.88 12.79
C VAL A 236 -10.07 -2.21 13.41
N ILE A 237 -9.32 -1.21 13.87
CA ILE A 237 -8.04 -1.38 14.57
C ILE A 237 -8.21 -2.30 15.78
N THR A 238 -9.18 -2.02 16.63
CA THR A 238 -9.43 -2.79 17.86
C THR A 238 -9.77 -4.25 17.55
N ARG A 239 -10.59 -4.49 16.51
CA ARG A 239 -10.95 -5.86 16.12
C ARG A 239 -9.77 -6.61 15.52
N THR A 240 -8.97 -5.96 14.67
CA THR A 240 -7.74 -6.53 14.11
C THR A 240 -6.76 -6.91 15.22
N GLU A 241 -6.49 -6.02 16.17
CA GLU A 241 -5.62 -6.30 17.32
C GLU A 241 -6.16 -7.44 18.20
N ALA A 242 -7.50 -7.56 18.34
CA ALA A 242 -8.12 -8.65 19.06
C ALA A 242 -7.95 -9.99 18.33
N VAL A 243 -8.19 -10.05 17.01
CA VAL A 243 -7.97 -11.26 16.19
C VAL A 243 -6.52 -11.74 16.32
N ILE A 244 -5.56 -10.82 16.20
CA ILE A 244 -4.12 -11.14 16.36
C ILE A 244 -3.86 -11.77 17.74
N SER A 245 -4.35 -11.14 18.80
CA SER A 245 -4.09 -11.56 20.18
C SER A 245 -4.76 -12.90 20.50
N GLU A 246 -6.02 -13.07 20.12
CA GLU A 246 -6.81 -14.29 20.32
C GLU A 246 -6.21 -15.47 19.55
N PHE A 247 -5.86 -15.25 18.27
CA PHE A 247 -5.27 -16.27 17.41
C PHE A 247 -3.90 -16.71 17.92
N THR A 248 -3.00 -15.75 18.17
CA THR A 248 -1.62 -16.08 18.56
C THR A 248 -1.58 -16.72 19.94
N ALA A 249 -2.44 -16.35 20.87
CA ALA A 249 -2.54 -17.01 22.18
C ALA A 249 -2.94 -18.49 22.05
N ALA A 250 -3.80 -18.82 21.11
CA ALA A 250 -4.31 -20.18 20.91
C ALA A 250 -3.39 -21.06 20.07
N TYR A 251 -2.80 -20.53 19.00
CA TYR A 251 -2.13 -21.35 17.96
C TYR A 251 -0.65 -21.07 17.80
N SER A 252 -0.14 -19.92 18.25
CA SER A 252 1.26 -19.52 18.08
C SER A 252 1.80 -18.76 19.31
N PRO A 253 1.63 -19.26 20.55
CA PRO A 253 1.93 -18.47 21.76
C PRO A 253 3.40 -18.10 21.92
N THR A 254 4.30 -18.88 21.31
CA THR A 254 5.75 -18.66 21.39
C THR A 254 6.27 -17.79 20.25
N ALA A 255 5.83 -18.06 19.02
CA ALA A 255 6.34 -17.43 17.81
C ALA A 255 5.51 -16.20 17.37
N ASN A 256 4.24 -16.14 17.76
CA ASN A 256 3.23 -15.16 17.32
C ASN A 256 3.00 -15.11 15.79
N LEU A 257 3.31 -16.20 15.09
CA LEU A 257 3.05 -16.31 13.65
C LEU A 257 1.55 -16.45 13.37
N LEU A 258 1.11 -15.88 12.27
CA LEU A 258 -0.27 -15.96 11.78
C LEU A 258 -0.30 -16.82 10.51
N SER A 259 -1.37 -17.60 10.30
CA SER A 259 -1.58 -18.35 9.06
C SER A 259 -1.99 -17.45 7.91
N ASP A 260 -1.88 -17.93 6.68
CA ASP A 260 -2.26 -17.16 5.50
C ASP A 260 -3.73 -16.74 5.55
N PHE A 261 -4.62 -17.63 5.99
CA PHE A 261 -6.04 -17.32 6.19
C PHE A 261 -6.51 -17.73 7.58
N VAL A 262 -7.48 -16.97 8.09
CA VAL A 262 -8.09 -17.14 9.41
C VAL A 262 -9.60 -17.17 9.25
N VAL A 263 -10.25 -18.19 9.81
CA VAL A 263 -11.72 -18.32 9.87
C VAL A 263 -12.23 -18.05 11.27
N ASN A 264 -13.53 -17.79 11.42
CA ASN A 264 -14.18 -17.35 12.64
C ASN A 264 -13.64 -16.02 13.18
N ALA A 265 -13.15 -15.15 12.28
CA ALA A 265 -12.63 -13.83 12.62
C ALA A 265 -13.67 -12.93 13.30
N ASN A 266 -14.96 -13.21 13.12
CA ASN A 266 -16.08 -12.52 13.76
C ASN A 266 -16.40 -12.99 15.18
N THR A 267 -15.58 -13.88 15.76
CA THR A 267 -15.77 -14.44 17.11
C THR A 267 -14.53 -14.24 17.97
N THR A 268 -14.60 -14.52 19.27
CA THR A 268 -13.45 -14.56 20.17
C THR A 268 -12.57 -15.81 20.05
N SER A 269 -12.79 -16.59 19.00
CA SER A 269 -12.08 -17.85 18.76
C SER A 269 -11.69 -17.99 17.29
N PRO A 270 -10.95 -16.98 16.75
CA PRO A 270 -10.39 -17.08 15.40
C PRO A 270 -9.43 -18.28 15.35
N LYS A 271 -9.37 -18.96 14.20
CA LYS A 271 -8.53 -20.15 14.03
C LYS A 271 -7.93 -20.20 12.62
N PRO A 272 -6.83 -20.93 12.42
CA PRO A 272 -6.30 -21.16 11.09
C PRO A 272 -7.37 -21.73 10.16
N ALA A 273 -7.45 -21.25 8.94
CA ALA A 273 -8.28 -21.86 7.92
C ALA A 273 -7.81 -23.30 7.64
N PRO A 274 -8.65 -24.16 7.08
CA PRO A 274 -8.17 -25.46 6.57
C PRO A 274 -7.11 -25.27 5.46
N ALA A 275 -6.26 -26.26 5.26
CA ALA A 275 -5.40 -26.28 4.07
C ALA A 275 -6.27 -26.31 2.80
N ASN A 276 -5.82 -25.63 1.75
CA ASN A 276 -6.55 -25.43 0.48
C ASN A 276 -7.94 -24.79 0.69
N TYR A 277 -7.99 -23.80 1.56
CA TYR A 277 -9.24 -23.10 1.88
C TYR A 277 -9.58 -22.05 0.81
N GLN A 278 -8.73 -21.10 0.59
CA GLN A 278 -8.87 -20.03 -0.41
C GLN A 278 -7.95 -20.27 -1.61
N GLU A 279 -6.76 -20.74 -1.36
CA GLU A 279 -5.74 -21.04 -2.35
C GLU A 279 -5.44 -22.55 -2.37
N ASN A 280 -4.88 -23.08 -3.45
CA ASN A 280 -4.44 -24.47 -3.53
C ASN A 280 -3.11 -24.68 -2.79
N GLN A 281 -3.01 -24.20 -1.56
CA GLN A 281 -1.80 -24.17 -0.72
C GLN A 281 -2.15 -24.53 0.74
N PRO A 282 -1.16 -24.74 1.61
CA PRO A 282 -1.41 -24.98 3.03
C PRO A 282 -1.77 -23.67 3.77
N ASP A 283 -2.98 -23.11 3.50
CA ASP A 283 -3.52 -21.86 4.03
C ASP A 283 -3.57 -21.77 5.56
N ASN A 284 -3.31 -22.87 6.26
CA ASN A 284 -3.32 -22.99 7.72
C ASN A 284 -1.95 -22.73 8.39
N ILE A 285 -0.95 -22.37 7.64
CA ILE A 285 0.41 -22.03 8.12
C ILE A 285 0.83 -20.67 7.56
N VAL A 286 2.04 -20.20 7.90
CA VAL A 286 2.67 -19.09 7.18
C VAL A 286 2.99 -19.55 5.77
N GLY A 287 2.54 -18.81 4.79
CA GLY A 287 2.83 -18.99 3.38
C GLY A 287 3.07 -17.64 2.72
N TYR A 288 2.90 -17.54 1.42
CA TYR A 288 3.21 -16.32 0.66
C TYR A 288 2.32 -15.10 1.00
N ASN A 289 1.20 -15.28 1.71
CA ASN A 289 0.42 -14.16 2.24
C ASN A 289 1.04 -13.63 3.54
N SER A 290 1.09 -14.45 4.58
CA SER A 290 1.47 -14.00 5.92
C SER A 290 2.97 -13.79 6.14
N VAL A 291 3.83 -14.09 5.15
CA VAL A 291 5.23 -13.61 5.16
C VAL A 291 5.34 -12.09 5.24
N ARG A 292 4.31 -11.33 4.85
CA ARG A 292 4.23 -9.86 4.96
C ARG A 292 3.98 -9.36 6.38
N VAL A 293 3.42 -10.18 7.28
CA VAL A 293 3.04 -9.79 8.64
C VAL A 293 4.20 -9.16 9.42
N PRO A 294 5.43 -9.69 9.43
CA PRO A 294 6.56 -9.08 10.14
C PRO A 294 6.84 -7.63 9.69
N TRP A 295 6.67 -7.32 8.41
CA TRP A 295 6.81 -5.96 7.89
C TRP A 295 5.69 -5.06 8.40
N HIS A 296 4.42 -5.44 8.28
CA HIS A 296 3.29 -4.63 8.72
C HIS A 296 3.29 -4.39 10.22
N MET A 297 3.50 -5.43 11.03
CA MET A 297 3.61 -5.31 12.48
C MET A 297 4.83 -4.48 12.90
N GLY A 298 5.97 -4.71 12.24
CA GLY A 298 7.18 -3.92 12.48
C GLY A 298 6.97 -2.44 12.17
N THR A 299 6.33 -2.12 11.04
CA THR A 299 6.05 -0.72 10.62
C THR A 299 5.13 -0.02 11.60
N ASP A 300 4.00 -0.63 12.01
CA ASP A 300 3.10 -0.04 13.00
C ASP A 300 3.79 0.17 14.36
N ALA A 301 4.61 -0.77 14.79
CA ALA A 301 5.39 -0.64 16.02
C ALA A 301 6.41 0.51 15.93
N LEU A 302 7.13 0.64 14.83
CA LEU A 302 8.12 1.70 14.61
C LEU A 302 7.47 3.08 14.55
N VAL A 303 6.43 3.22 13.72
CA VAL A 303 5.79 4.52 13.41
C VAL A 303 4.88 4.99 14.55
N TYR A 304 4.02 4.11 15.05
CA TYR A 304 3.00 4.48 16.04
C TYR A 304 3.33 4.06 17.46
N GLY A 305 4.27 3.13 17.66
CA GLY A 305 4.62 2.60 18.98
C GLY A 305 3.55 1.67 19.54
N SER A 306 2.76 1.02 18.69
CA SER A 306 1.69 0.10 19.09
C SER A 306 2.22 -1.05 19.94
N PRO A 307 1.69 -1.28 21.16
CA PRO A 307 2.17 -2.37 22.00
C PRO A 307 1.80 -3.76 21.46
N VAL A 308 0.66 -3.89 20.75
CA VAL A 308 0.25 -5.17 20.13
C VAL A 308 1.19 -5.50 19.00
N ALA A 309 1.37 -4.60 18.03
CA ALA A 309 2.27 -4.80 16.91
C ALA A 309 3.71 -5.03 17.36
N LEU A 310 4.20 -4.28 18.36
CA LEU A 310 5.52 -4.48 18.95
C LEU A 310 5.67 -5.85 19.60
N GLY A 311 4.63 -6.33 20.28
CA GLY A 311 4.60 -7.66 20.90
C GLY A 311 4.71 -8.78 19.86
N VAL A 312 4.00 -8.65 18.74
CA VAL A 312 4.08 -9.58 17.60
C VAL A 312 5.47 -9.52 16.97
N ALA A 313 5.92 -8.35 16.53
CA ALA A 313 7.19 -8.16 15.86
C ALA A 313 8.38 -8.71 16.66
N LYS A 314 8.39 -8.52 17.98
CA LYS A 314 9.44 -9.10 18.88
C LYS A 314 9.46 -10.61 18.86
N LYS A 315 8.32 -11.28 18.94
CA LYS A 315 8.25 -12.74 19.01
C LYS A 315 8.50 -13.37 17.64
N GLU A 316 7.95 -12.81 16.58
CA GLU A 316 8.21 -13.26 15.20
C GLU A 316 9.69 -13.16 14.87
N SER A 317 10.29 -11.98 15.06
CA SER A 317 11.73 -11.76 14.82
C SER A 317 12.60 -12.72 15.60
N ALA A 318 12.30 -12.92 16.89
CA ALA A 318 13.04 -13.87 17.73
C ALA A 318 12.87 -15.32 17.26
N SER A 319 11.67 -15.70 16.84
CA SER A 319 11.38 -17.03 16.30
C SER A 319 12.15 -17.30 15.00
N TYR A 320 12.07 -16.40 14.03
CA TYR A 320 12.80 -16.52 12.78
C TYR A 320 14.32 -16.55 13.02
N LYS A 321 14.86 -15.66 13.86
CA LYS A 321 16.29 -15.67 14.22
C LYS A 321 16.72 -17.01 14.80
N ALA A 322 15.96 -17.55 15.74
CA ALA A 322 16.29 -18.82 16.40
C ALA A 322 16.24 -20.01 15.43
N LYS A 323 15.19 -20.08 14.60
CA LYS A 323 15.00 -21.17 13.63
C LYS A 323 16.02 -21.12 12.49
N ALA A 324 16.36 -19.92 12.03
CA ALA A 324 17.38 -19.68 11.02
C ALA A 324 18.83 -19.82 11.57
N GLY A 325 19.01 -19.94 12.90
CA GLY A 325 20.32 -19.92 13.51
C GLY A 325 21.09 -18.62 13.32
N GLY A 326 20.37 -17.50 13.15
CA GLY A 326 20.94 -16.18 12.89
C GLY A 326 21.39 -15.95 11.44
N ASP A 327 21.03 -16.82 10.51
CA ASP A 327 21.38 -16.73 9.09
C ASP A 327 20.12 -16.32 8.28
N PRO A 328 20.04 -15.07 7.74
CA PRO A 328 18.88 -14.62 6.96
C PRO A 328 18.52 -15.53 5.77
N ALA A 329 19.51 -16.17 5.14
CA ALA A 329 19.28 -17.08 4.02
C ALA A 329 18.49 -18.35 4.38
N LYS A 330 18.29 -18.62 5.69
CA LYS A 330 17.53 -19.76 6.21
C LYS A 330 16.15 -19.39 6.74
N ILE A 331 15.62 -18.26 6.33
CA ILE A 331 14.21 -17.90 6.51
C ILE A 331 13.46 -18.36 5.26
N TYR A 332 12.39 -19.12 5.46
CA TYR A 332 11.66 -19.76 4.36
C TYR A 332 10.18 -19.32 4.35
N PRO A 333 9.54 -19.22 3.18
CA PRO A 333 8.17 -18.73 3.08
C PRO A 333 7.16 -19.67 3.75
N HIS A 334 7.36 -21.00 3.65
CA HIS A 334 6.43 -21.96 4.23
C HIS A 334 6.87 -22.42 5.62
N THR A 335 6.21 -21.90 6.65
CA THR A 335 6.57 -22.09 8.04
C THR A 335 5.35 -22.41 8.91
N LYS A 336 5.43 -23.46 9.72
CA LYS A 336 4.40 -23.80 10.71
C LYS A 336 4.28 -22.68 11.76
N LEU A 337 3.14 -22.61 12.44
CA LEU A 337 2.88 -21.61 13.48
C LEU A 337 3.80 -21.71 14.70
N ASP A 338 4.57 -22.77 14.84
CA ASP A 338 5.65 -22.91 15.84
C ASP A 338 7.03 -22.41 15.36
N GLY A 339 7.08 -21.85 14.15
CA GLY A 339 8.28 -21.35 13.49
C GLY A 339 9.10 -22.42 12.75
N THR A 340 8.62 -23.66 12.64
CA THR A 340 9.35 -24.72 11.95
C THR A 340 9.10 -24.67 10.44
N PRO A 341 10.14 -24.50 9.59
CA PRO A 341 9.97 -24.53 8.14
C PRO A 341 9.43 -25.88 7.66
N THR A 342 8.54 -25.86 6.66
CA THR A 342 8.00 -27.07 6.03
C THR A 342 8.70 -27.42 4.73
N ASN A 343 9.31 -26.43 4.06
CA ASN A 343 10.07 -26.59 2.84
C ASN A 343 11.32 -25.72 2.88
N THR A 344 12.49 -26.34 3.00
CA THR A 344 13.80 -25.64 3.03
C THR A 344 14.47 -25.57 1.65
N GLY A 345 13.83 -26.08 0.62
CA GLY A 345 14.26 -25.96 -0.77
C GLY A 345 13.66 -24.74 -1.48
N ASP A 346 12.68 -24.08 -0.85
CA ASP A 346 12.02 -22.91 -1.35
C ASP A 346 12.60 -21.66 -0.64
N GLN A 347 13.42 -20.91 -1.34
CA GLN A 347 14.01 -19.65 -0.87
C GLN A 347 13.39 -18.51 -1.63
N SER A 348 12.94 -17.48 -0.90
CA SER A 348 12.38 -16.27 -1.49
C SER A 348 12.72 -15.08 -0.61
N GLU A 349 13.13 -13.97 -1.21
CA GLU A 349 13.43 -12.73 -0.48
C GLU A 349 12.17 -12.16 0.19
N VAL A 350 10.97 -12.43 -0.32
CA VAL A 350 9.74 -12.02 0.35
C VAL A 350 9.56 -12.65 1.73
N ALA A 351 10.26 -13.76 2.05
CA ALA A 351 10.21 -14.37 3.37
C ALA A 351 11.16 -13.71 4.37
N ASN A 352 12.33 -13.27 3.92
CA ASN A 352 13.36 -12.72 4.82
C ASN A 352 13.33 -11.20 4.95
N ASP A 353 12.99 -10.48 3.90
CA ASP A 353 12.97 -9.02 3.88
C ASP A 353 12.01 -8.41 4.92
N PRO A 354 10.74 -8.87 5.07
CA PRO A 354 9.81 -8.41 6.10
C PRO A 354 10.34 -8.55 7.53
N VAL A 355 11.13 -9.60 7.80
CA VAL A 355 11.70 -9.86 9.13
C VAL A 355 12.69 -8.75 9.52
N GLY A 356 13.29 -8.06 8.54
CA GLY A 356 14.17 -6.91 8.78
C GLY A 356 13.46 -5.79 9.54
N VAL A 357 12.22 -5.47 9.17
CA VAL A 357 11.42 -4.44 9.83
C VAL A 357 11.00 -4.89 11.24
N ALA A 358 10.61 -6.15 11.40
CA ALA A 358 10.31 -6.70 12.73
C ALA A 358 11.54 -6.71 13.66
N ALA A 359 12.74 -6.96 13.12
CA ALA A 359 14.00 -6.92 13.87
C ALA A 359 14.34 -5.50 14.35
N MET A 360 14.11 -4.49 13.49
CA MET A 360 14.21 -3.06 13.88
C MET A 360 13.28 -2.74 15.05
N ALA A 361 11.99 -3.08 14.93
CA ALA A 361 11.00 -2.85 15.96
C ALA A 361 11.34 -3.59 17.28
N ALA A 362 11.87 -4.80 17.18
CA ALA A 362 12.32 -5.59 18.33
C ALA A 362 13.53 -4.97 19.05
N GLY A 363 14.27 -4.07 18.41
CA GLY A 363 15.49 -3.46 18.96
C GLY A 363 16.72 -4.38 18.94
N ASP A 364 16.70 -5.43 18.12
CA ASP A 364 17.84 -6.35 17.97
C ASP A 364 18.81 -5.83 16.92
N GLN A 365 19.74 -4.96 17.34
CA GLN A 365 20.69 -4.31 16.44
C GLN A 365 21.49 -5.29 15.57
N ALA A 366 22.03 -6.33 16.16
CA ALA A 366 22.86 -7.27 15.42
C ALA A 366 22.06 -8.05 14.36
N TRP A 367 20.82 -8.40 14.68
CA TRP A 367 19.93 -9.07 13.73
C TRP A 367 19.42 -8.12 12.65
N THR A 368 19.10 -6.91 13.01
CA THR A 368 18.76 -5.84 12.06
C THR A 368 19.87 -5.60 11.05
N ASP A 369 21.12 -5.51 11.52
CA ASP A 369 22.29 -5.31 10.64
C ASP A 369 22.54 -6.52 9.75
N SER A 370 22.34 -7.75 10.26
CA SER A 370 22.45 -8.98 9.46
C SER A 370 21.44 -9.02 8.32
N LEU A 371 20.17 -8.72 8.62
CA LEU A 371 19.10 -8.66 7.63
C LEU A 371 19.31 -7.53 6.62
N TRP A 372 19.68 -6.32 7.09
CA TRP A 372 20.02 -5.23 6.19
C TRP A 372 21.14 -5.58 5.21
N ASN A 373 22.23 -6.16 5.72
CA ASN A 373 23.35 -6.56 4.88
C ASN A 373 22.97 -7.65 3.88
N TYR A 374 22.09 -8.56 4.27
CA TYR A 374 21.56 -9.60 3.39
C TYR A 374 20.75 -8.98 2.26
N LEU A 375 19.77 -8.11 2.58
CA LEU A 375 19.00 -7.36 1.58
C LEU A 375 19.92 -6.59 0.62
N ALA A 376 20.89 -5.84 1.14
CA ALA A 376 21.75 -4.95 0.36
C ALA A 376 22.69 -5.70 -0.59
N THR A 377 22.97 -6.96 -0.32
CA THR A 377 23.89 -7.78 -1.12
C THR A 377 23.21 -8.78 -2.05
N ASN A 378 21.92 -9.09 -1.80
CA ASN A 378 21.16 -9.96 -2.69
C ASN A 378 20.95 -9.29 -4.05
N PRO A 379 21.18 -10.05 -5.15
CA PRO A 379 20.93 -9.53 -6.49
C PRO A 379 19.44 -9.25 -6.67
N PHE A 380 19.13 -8.47 -7.69
CA PHE A 380 17.76 -8.30 -8.17
C PHE A 380 17.30 -9.60 -8.84
N GLU A 381 16.24 -10.23 -8.33
CA GLU A 381 15.78 -11.57 -8.76
C GLU A 381 14.78 -11.54 -9.91
N ASP A 382 14.29 -10.34 -10.30
CA ASP A 382 13.29 -10.13 -11.36
C ASP A 382 11.96 -10.88 -11.11
N THR A 383 11.56 -10.99 -9.85
CA THR A 383 10.23 -11.40 -9.44
C THR A 383 9.43 -10.19 -8.98
N TYR A 384 8.23 -10.01 -9.52
CA TYR A 384 7.39 -8.86 -9.16
C TYR A 384 7.21 -8.75 -7.65
N TYR A 385 6.75 -9.84 -7.04
CA TYR A 385 6.36 -9.85 -5.64
C TYR A 385 7.55 -9.61 -4.71
N GLY A 386 8.63 -10.38 -4.87
CA GLY A 386 9.84 -10.23 -4.06
C GLY A 386 10.43 -8.82 -4.13
N GLU A 387 10.67 -8.34 -5.34
CA GLU A 387 11.33 -7.04 -5.56
C GLU A 387 10.47 -5.84 -5.16
N THR A 388 9.13 -5.98 -5.21
CA THR A 388 8.23 -4.90 -4.78
C THR A 388 8.13 -4.83 -3.25
N VAL A 389 7.98 -5.97 -2.57
CA VAL A 389 8.02 -6.04 -1.11
C VAL A 389 9.38 -5.56 -0.59
N LYS A 390 10.48 -5.99 -1.21
CA LYS A 390 11.84 -5.51 -0.92
C LYS A 390 11.94 -3.98 -1.01
N MET A 391 11.36 -3.37 -2.04
CA MET A 391 11.36 -1.91 -2.19
C MET A 391 10.65 -1.22 -1.02
N LEU A 392 9.48 -1.70 -0.61
CA LEU A 392 8.71 -1.16 0.51
C LEU A 392 9.43 -1.38 1.85
N VAL A 393 10.00 -2.55 2.06
CA VAL A 393 10.85 -2.85 3.23
C VAL A 393 12.07 -1.94 3.30
N TYR A 394 12.74 -1.68 2.18
CA TYR A 394 13.86 -0.75 2.13
C TYR A 394 13.47 0.67 2.56
N LEU A 395 12.32 1.18 2.12
CA LEU A 395 11.83 2.50 2.53
C LEU A 395 11.69 2.59 4.06
N VAL A 396 11.14 1.55 4.69
CA VAL A 396 11.05 1.49 6.16
C VAL A 396 12.43 1.36 6.79
N MET A 397 13.27 0.43 6.34
CA MET A 397 14.57 0.17 6.95
C MET A 397 15.57 1.30 6.76
N ALA A 398 15.42 2.10 5.71
CA ALA A 398 16.26 3.27 5.48
C ALA A 398 15.84 4.49 6.31
N GLY A 399 14.61 4.54 6.79
CA GLY A 399 14.02 5.71 7.46
C GLY A 399 13.36 6.69 6.49
N ASP A 400 12.94 6.21 5.32
CA ASP A 400 12.30 7.03 4.29
C ASP A 400 10.79 6.80 4.16
N TYR A 401 10.23 5.98 5.05
CA TYR A 401 8.81 5.75 5.16
C TYR A 401 8.17 6.75 6.13
N TRP A 402 7.78 7.92 5.60
CA TRP A 402 7.02 8.90 6.37
C TRP A 402 5.53 8.53 6.43
N THR A 403 4.87 8.86 7.55
CA THR A 403 3.44 8.59 7.71
C THR A 403 2.60 9.81 7.34
N PRO A 404 1.50 9.65 6.60
CA PRO A 404 0.60 10.75 6.27
C PRO A 404 -0.26 11.21 7.46
N ALA A 405 -0.15 10.56 8.61
CA ALA A 405 -0.85 10.94 9.84
C ALA A 405 -0.10 12.02 10.66
N SER A 406 1.09 12.42 10.24
CA SER A 406 1.90 13.44 10.90
C SER A 406 1.56 14.85 10.42
#